data_fd1733c30134e1a9a0832bd7c28fabf7
#
_entry.id   fd1733c30134e1a9a0832bd7c28fabf7
#
_cell.length_a   1.000
_cell.length_b   1.000
_cell.length_c   1.000
_cell.angle_alpha   90.00
_cell.angle_beta   90.00
_cell.angle_gamma   90.00
#
_symmetry.space_group_name_H-M   'P 1'
#
loop_
_entity.id
_entity.type
_entity.pdbx_description
1 polymer ?
#
loop_
_entity_poly.entity_id
_entity_poly.type
_entity_poly.pdbx_seq_one_letter_code
_entity_poly.pdbx_strand_id
1 'polypeptide(L)'
;TPLYSSAASDVYKRQLVTRTVKKNSGKYFGPYPNAYSAQETKKLLDRIYPFRKCDNMPDKLCLYYHIGQCMGPCVYDVDLEKYAQMTKEITDFLNGEDKTILNHLEDRMNKASEQLDFEQAKEYRDMIQHIHNLTKKQKIMSSDNTIRDVFGYSVSKGWMCVQVFFVRQGNMIKRDATMIPIQQTEEEEFYTFIGQFYSLNQHLI
;
A
#
# COMPACT_ATOMS: atom_id res chain seq x y z
N THR A 1 -0.19 7.85 -4.62
CA THR A 1 -1.66 7.67 -4.76
C THR A 1 -2.17 7.02 -3.50
N PRO A 2 -2.95 7.69 -2.65
CA PRO A 2 -3.49 7.08 -1.44
C PRO A 2 -4.62 6.09 -1.74
N LEU A 3 -4.73 5.05 -0.92
CA LEU A 3 -5.92 4.20 -0.83
C LEU A 3 -6.94 4.88 0.09
N TYR A 4 -8.19 4.83 -0.30
CA TYR A 4 -9.29 5.45 0.40
C TYR A 4 -10.28 4.40 0.90
N SER A 5 -10.66 4.49 2.17
CA SER A 5 -11.78 3.75 2.74
C SER A 5 -12.89 4.73 3.11
N SER A 6 -14.06 4.60 2.52
CA SER A 6 -15.19 5.50 2.72
C SER A 6 -15.76 5.40 4.14
N ALA A 7 -16.04 6.53 4.79
CA ALA A 7 -16.62 6.64 6.13
C ALA A 7 -18.16 6.67 6.17
N ALA A 8 -18.83 6.11 5.19
CA ALA A 8 -20.27 5.82 5.31
C ALA A 8 -20.50 4.75 6.39
N SER A 9 -21.73 4.56 6.90
CA SER A 9 -22.05 3.55 7.92
C SER A 9 -21.29 2.24 7.66
N ASP A 10 -20.84 1.56 8.68
CA ASP A 10 -19.85 0.48 8.60
C ASP A 10 -20.13 -0.59 7.52
N VAL A 11 -21.38 -0.84 7.20
CA VAL A 11 -21.84 -1.84 6.20
C VAL A 11 -21.61 -1.41 4.75
N TYR A 12 -21.46 -0.12 4.51
CA TYR A 12 -21.37 0.42 3.12
C TYR A 12 -19.95 0.84 2.73
N LYS A 13 -18.97 0.54 3.56
CA LYS A 13 -17.57 0.84 3.27
C LYS A 13 -17.10 0.13 2.01
N ARG A 14 -16.32 0.83 1.20
CA ARG A 14 -15.64 0.29 0.03
C ARG A 14 -14.22 0.83 -0.06
N GLN A 15 -13.37 0.11 -0.76
CA GLN A 15 -12.00 0.53 -1.02
C GLN A 15 -11.89 1.19 -2.39
N LEU A 16 -11.20 2.32 -2.44
CA LEU A 16 -10.96 3.06 -3.66
C LEU A 16 -9.49 3.50 -3.74
N VAL A 17 -8.96 3.53 -4.95
CA VAL A 17 -7.69 4.19 -5.23
C VAL A 17 -8.00 5.60 -5.74
N THR A 18 -7.46 6.63 -5.07
CA THR A 18 -7.69 8.03 -5.44
C THR A 18 -6.38 8.81 -5.47
N ARG A 19 -6.36 9.89 -6.22
CA ARG A 19 -5.26 10.87 -6.21
C ARG A 19 -5.58 12.10 -5.36
N THR A 20 -6.84 12.27 -5.01
CA THR A 20 -7.32 13.46 -4.30
C THR A 20 -7.82 13.08 -2.92
N VAL A 21 -7.27 13.71 -1.89
CA VAL A 21 -7.73 13.57 -0.52
C VAL A 21 -8.85 14.59 -0.27
N LYS A 22 -10.03 14.12 0.12
CA LYS A 22 -11.15 14.97 0.51
C LYS A 22 -11.29 14.94 2.03
N LYS A 23 -11.39 16.10 2.68
CA LYS A 23 -11.64 16.17 4.13
C LYS A 23 -12.97 15.50 4.47
N ASN A 24 -13.00 14.73 5.58
CA ASN A 24 -14.17 14.07 6.13
C ASN A 24 -14.86 13.01 5.25
N SER A 25 -14.18 12.45 4.25
CA SER A 25 -14.78 11.43 3.37
C SER A 25 -14.35 9.99 3.69
N GLY A 26 -13.43 9.77 4.63
CA GLY A 26 -12.99 8.45 5.06
C GLY A 26 -11.53 8.39 5.52
N LYS A 27 -11.01 7.18 5.73
CA LYS A 27 -9.61 6.95 6.08
C LYS A 27 -8.77 6.83 4.82
N TYR A 28 -7.62 7.49 4.80
CA TYR A 28 -6.66 7.45 3.70
C TYR A 28 -5.38 6.77 4.14
N PHE A 29 -4.83 5.93 3.27
CA PHE A 29 -3.62 5.16 3.51
C PHE A 29 -2.63 5.39 2.37
N GLY A 30 -1.36 5.46 2.67
CA GLY A 30 -0.29 5.78 1.73
C GLY A 30 0.39 7.08 2.11
N PRO A 31 1.23 7.68 1.25
CA PRO A 31 1.25 7.53 -0.21
C PRO A 31 1.93 6.25 -0.71
N TYR A 32 1.44 5.69 -1.80
CA TYR A 32 2.09 4.59 -2.51
C TYR A 32 3.11 5.12 -3.53
N PRO A 33 4.21 4.39 -3.80
CA PRO A 33 5.26 4.83 -4.72
C PRO A 33 4.74 5.12 -6.13
N ASN A 34 3.72 4.38 -6.56
CA ASN A 34 3.06 4.57 -7.85
C ASN A 34 1.60 4.06 -7.82
N ALA A 35 0.83 4.43 -8.83
CA ALA A 35 -0.58 4.02 -8.94
C ALA A 35 -0.74 2.51 -9.12
N TYR A 36 0.22 1.83 -9.75
CA TYR A 36 0.22 0.39 -9.94
C TYR A 36 0.28 -0.34 -8.60
N SER A 37 1.22 0.03 -7.72
CA SER A 37 1.33 -0.57 -6.38
C SER A 37 0.05 -0.40 -5.55
N ALA A 38 -0.60 0.77 -5.61
CA ALA A 38 -1.87 1.01 -4.94
C ALA A 38 -3.00 0.12 -5.49
N GLN A 39 -3.06 -0.05 -6.81
CA GLN A 39 -4.05 -0.91 -7.46
C GLN A 39 -3.83 -2.39 -7.14
N GLU A 40 -2.57 -2.85 -7.14
CA GLU A 40 -2.24 -4.24 -6.79
C GLU A 40 -2.57 -4.54 -5.32
N THR A 41 -2.27 -3.61 -4.40
CA THR A 41 -2.68 -3.74 -3.00
C THR A 41 -4.20 -3.83 -2.87
N LYS A 42 -4.94 -2.96 -3.58
CA LYS A 42 -6.41 -3.02 -3.60
C LYS A 42 -6.93 -4.34 -4.14
N LYS A 43 -6.40 -4.83 -5.27
CA LYS A 43 -6.80 -6.12 -5.85
C LYS A 43 -6.56 -7.28 -4.89
N LEU A 44 -5.43 -7.27 -4.18
CA LEU A 44 -5.12 -8.27 -3.17
C LEU A 44 -6.17 -8.26 -2.05
N LEU A 45 -6.44 -7.09 -1.47
CA LEU A 45 -7.44 -6.93 -0.42
C LEU A 45 -8.86 -7.30 -0.88
N ASP A 46 -9.20 -6.99 -2.13
CA ASP A 46 -10.48 -7.36 -2.75
C ASP A 46 -10.68 -8.89 -2.89
N ARG A 47 -9.59 -9.67 -2.95
CA ARG A 47 -9.65 -11.14 -2.98
C ARG A 47 -9.76 -11.74 -1.58
N ILE A 48 -9.08 -11.13 -0.60
CA ILE A 48 -9.04 -11.65 0.78
C ILE A 48 -10.34 -11.30 1.52
N TYR A 49 -10.85 -10.08 1.31
CA TYR A 49 -12.00 -9.53 2.03
C TYR A 49 -13.17 -9.23 1.09
N PRO A 50 -14.32 -9.86 1.30
CA PRO A 50 -15.50 -9.72 0.43
C PRO A 50 -16.27 -8.42 0.69
N PHE A 51 -15.60 -7.27 0.58
CA PHE A 51 -16.22 -5.97 0.67
C PHE A 51 -17.06 -5.62 -0.56
N ARG A 52 -18.00 -4.69 -0.39
CA ARG A 52 -18.74 -4.09 -1.48
C ARG A 52 -17.81 -3.42 -2.50
N LYS A 53 -18.03 -3.67 -3.80
CA LYS A 53 -17.24 -3.11 -4.92
C LYS A 53 -18.03 -2.15 -5.80
N CYS A 54 -19.38 -2.24 -5.79
CA CYS A 54 -20.26 -1.43 -6.60
C CYS A 54 -20.33 0.04 -6.13
N ASP A 55 -20.52 0.97 -7.05
CA ASP A 55 -20.73 2.38 -6.76
C ASP A 55 -22.13 2.63 -6.22
N ASN A 56 -23.14 2.20 -6.97
CA ASN A 56 -24.54 2.24 -6.57
C ASN A 56 -24.96 0.85 -6.08
N MET A 57 -25.85 0.81 -5.10
CA MET A 57 -26.42 -0.45 -4.59
C MET A 57 -27.46 -0.93 -5.59
N PRO A 58 -27.24 -2.07 -6.28
CA PRO A 58 -28.26 -2.67 -7.12
C PRO A 58 -29.28 -3.44 -6.28
N ASP A 59 -30.48 -3.61 -6.83
CA ASP A 59 -31.54 -4.42 -6.19
C ASP A 59 -31.34 -5.94 -6.41
N LYS A 60 -30.26 -6.34 -7.07
CA LYS A 60 -29.97 -7.74 -7.41
C LYS A 60 -28.49 -8.06 -7.10
N LEU A 61 -28.26 -9.32 -6.74
CA LEU A 61 -26.92 -9.85 -6.54
C LEU A 61 -26.10 -9.79 -7.83
N CYS A 62 -24.89 -9.31 -7.72
CA CYS A 62 -23.96 -9.17 -8.84
C CYS A 62 -22.95 -10.33 -8.89
N LEU A 63 -22.15 -10.38 -9.96
CA LEU A 63 -21.11 -11.39 -10.15
C LEU A 63 -20.18 -11.53 -8.93
N TYR A 64 -19.78 -10.41 -8.32
CA TYR A 64 -18.87 -10.43 -7.16
C TYR A 64 -19.42 -11.20 -5.96
N TYR A 65 -20.74 -11.22 -5.77
CA TYR A 65 -21.35 -12.06 -4.74
C TYR A 65 -21.21 -13.54 -5.09
N HIS A 66 -21.54 -13.92 -6.33
CA HIS A 66 -21.50 -15.32 -6.77
C HIS A 66 -20.08 -15.93 -6.78
N ILE A 67 -19.07 -15.13 -6.96
CA ILE A 67 -17.66 -15.56 -6.86
C ILE A 67 -17.04 -15.37 -5.46
N GLY A 68 -17.87 -15.12 -4.43
CA GLY A 68 -17.41 -15.00 -3.04
C GLY A 68 -16.61 -13.73 -2.70
N GLN A 69 -16.58 -12.75 -3.60
CA GLN A 69 -15.81 -11.51 -3.43
C GLN A 69 -16.63 -10.33 -2.91
N CYS A 70 -17.90 -10.55 -2.53
CA CYS A 70 -18.79 -9.56 -1.92
C CYS A 70 -19.79 -10.27 -1.02
N MET A 71 -20.09 -9.68 0.13
CA MET A 71 -21.10 -10.23 1.07
C MET A 71 -22.54 -9.96 0.64
N GLY A 72 -22.77 -9.18 -0.42
CA GLY A 72 -24.10 -8.88 -0.96
C GLY A 72 -24.95 -7.94 -0.09
N PRO A 73 -24.39 -6.84 0.49
CA PRO A 73 -25.15 -5.92 1.35
C PRO A 73 -26.26 -5.17 0.61
N CYS A 74 -26.38 -5.34 -0.70
CA CYS A 74 -27.47 -4.81 -1.52
C CYS A 74 -28.78 -5.59 -1.36
N VAL A 75 -28.70 -6.88 -0.96
CA VAL A 75 -29.87 -7.77 -0.86
C VAL A 75 -29.97 -8.41 0.52
N TYR A 76 -28.84 -8.64 1.19
CA TYR A 76 -28.79 -9.32 2.47
C TYR A 76 -28.35 -8.40 3.60
N ASP A 77 -28.87 -8.63 4.78
CA ASP A 77 -28.33 -8.06 6.00
C ASP A 77 -26.97 -8.71 6.27
N VAL A 78 -25.94 -7.90 6.41
CA VAL A 78 -24.59 -8.37 6.68
C VAL A 78 -24.27 -8.23 8.17
N ASP A 79 -23.53 -9.19 8.69
CA ASP A 79 -23.03 -9.20 10.05
C ASP A 79 -22.09 -8.00 10.27
N LEU A 80 -22.53 -7.06 11.12
CA LEU A 80 -21.80 -5.82 11.42
C LEU A 80 -20.47 -6.07 12.14
N GLU A 81 -20.43 -7.08 13.02
CA GLU A 81 -19.23 -7.42 13.77
C GLU A 81 -18.15 -7.97 12.83
N LYS A 82 -18.55 -8.87 11.93
CA LYS A 82 -17.65 -9.41 10.90
C LYS A 82 -17.16 -8.33 9.97
N TYR A 83 -18.01 -7.39 9.60
CA TYR A 83 -17.64 -6.26 8.74
C TYR A 83 -16.66 -5.31 9.45
N ALA A 84 -16.88 -5.04 10.74
CA ALA A 84 -16.00 -4.24 11.57
C ALA A 84 -14.63 -4.92 11.75
N GLN A 85 -14.61 -6.23 12.00
CA GLN A 85 -13.36 -7.00 12.10
C GLN A 85 -12.55 -6.93 10.80
N MET A 86 -13.15 -7.20 9.65
CA MET A 86 -12.49 -7.08 8.35
C MET A 86 -11.94 -5.67 8.10
N THR A 87 -12.71 -4.64 8.49
CA THR A 87 -12.27 -3.24 8.39
C THR A 87 -11.04 -2.97 9.24
N LYS A 88 -10.98 -3.53 10.45
CA LYS A 88 -9.83 -3.41 11.34
C LYS A 88 -8.61 -4.11 10.73
N GLU A 89 -8.73 -5.37 10.31
CA GLU A 89 -7.63 -6.13 9.71
C GLU A 89 -7.04 -5.44 8.48
N ILE A 90 -7.90 -4.88 7.61
CA ILE A 90 -7.45 -4.08 6.45
C ILE A 90 -6.73 -2.80 6.90
N THR A 91 -7.26 -2.12 7.92
CA THR A 91 -6.65 -0.90 8.44
C THR A 91 -5.26 -1.19 9.02
N ASP A 92 -5.13 -2.25 9.80
CA ASP A 92 -3.87 -2.70 10.41
C ASP A 92 -2.85 -3.07 9.32
N PHE A 93 -3.28 -3.83 8.31
CA PHE A 93 -2.43 -4.16 7.16
C PHE A 93 -1.95 -2.92 6.39
N LEU A 94 -2.84 -1.95 6.12
CA LEU A 94 -2.50 -0.72 5.41
C LEU A 94 -1.62 0.23 6.24
N ASN A 95 -1.58 0.06 7.55
CA ASN A 95 -0.65 0.72 8.47
C ASN A 95 0.70 -0.03 8.61
N GLY A 96 0.86 -1.18 7.95
CA GLY A 96 2.10 -1.97 7.95
C GLY A 96 2.11 -3.16 8.90
N GLU A 97 0.99 -3.48 9.55
CA GLU A 97 0.83 -4.64 10.43
C GLU A 97 0.32 -5.85 9.62
N ASP A 98 1.23 -6.56 8.97
CA ASP A 98 0.90 -7.66 8.05
C ASP A 98 0.69 -9.03 8.75
N LYS A 99 1.07 -9.17 10.03
CA LYS A 99 1.05 -10.45 10.75
C LYS A 99 -0.33 -11.09 10.81
N THR A 100 -1.37 -10.33 11.10
CA THR A 100 -2.74 -10.85 11.27
C THR A 100 -3.27 -11.44 9.96
N ILE A 101 -3.09 -10.72 8.86
CA ILE A 101 -3.52 -11.16 7.53
C ILE A 101 -2.72 -12.38 7.05
N LEU A 102 -1.42 -12.42 7.32
CA LEU A 102 -0.55 -13.55 6.98
C LEU A 102 -0.99 -14.81 7.72
N ASN A 103 -1.16 -14.75 9.05
CA ASN A 103 -1.65 -15.87 9.84
C ASN A 103 -3.00 -16.39 9.33
N HIS A 104 -3.93 -15.48 9.00
CA HIS A 104 -5.24 -15.85 8.47
C HIS A 104 -5.17 -16.56 7.11
N LEU A 105 -4.25 -16.13 6.24
CA LEU A 105 -4.01 -16.79 4.96
C LEU A 105 -3.31 -18.14 5.10
N GLU A 106 -2.35 -18.25 6.03
CA GLU A 106 -1.67 -19.51 6.36
C GLU A 106 -2.66 -20.55 6.90
N ASP A 107 -3.55 -20.16 7.81
CA ASP A 107 -4.61 -21.04 8.32
C ASP A 107 -5.54 -21.53 7.21
N ARG A 108 -5.94 -20.64 6.29
CA ARG A 108 -6.78 -21.02 5.14
C ARG A 108 -6.03 -21.94 4.18
N MET A 109 -4.77 -21.66 3.92
CA MET A 109 -3.91 -22.49 3.07
C MET A 109 -3.79 -23.91 3.63
N ASN A 110 -3.53 -24.02 4.94
CA ASN A 110 -3.42 -25.32 5.61
C ASN A 110 -4.74 -26.11 5.56
N LYS A 111 -5.86 -25.45 5.88
CA LYS A 111 -7.21 -26.07 5.78
C LYS A 111 -7.55 -26.56 4.38
N ALA A 112 -7.26 -25.76 3.35
CA ALA A 112 -7.45 -26.16 1.96
C ALA A 112 -6.57 -27.37 1.60
N SER A 113 -5.32 -27.39 2.07
CA SER A 113 -4.39 -28.51 1.88
C SER A 113 -4.89 -29.79 2.57
N GLU A 114 -5.41 -29.70 3.80
CA GLU A 114 -6.00 -30.83 4.52
C GLU A 114 -7.24 -31.40 3.80
N GLN A 115 -8.00 -30.53 3.13
CA GLN A 115 -9.15 -30.91 2.32
C GLN A 115 -8.78 -31.39 0.90
N LEU A 116 -7.48 -31.50 0.60
CA LEU A 116 -6.92 -31.84 -0.70
C LEU A 116 -7.30 -30.86 -1.83
N ASP A 117 -7.75 -29.65 -1.49
CA ASP A 117 -7.99 -28.58 -2.43
C ASP A 117 -6.68 -27.80 -2.70
N PHE A 118 -5.82 -28.41 -3.51
CA PHE A 118 -4.51 -27.86 -3.80
C PHE A 118 -4.56 -26.59 -4.66
N GLU A 119 -5.65 -26.36 -5.41
CA GLU A 119 -5.81 -25.13 -6.17
C GLU A 119 -6.05 -23.94 -5.24
N GLN A 120 -6.95 -24.07 -4.28
CA GLN A 120 -7.17 -23.03 -3.26
C GLN A 120 -5.94 -22.83 -2.38
N ALA A 121 -5.29 -23.90 -1.95
CA ALA A 121 -4.03 -23.82 -1.18
C ALA A 121 -2.95 -23.03 -1.94
N LYS A 122 -2.81 -23.29 -3.25
CA LYS A 122 -1.91 -22.53 -4.12
C LYS A 122 -2.27 -21.04 -4.17
N GLU A 123 -3.55 -20.71 -4.34
CA GLU A 123 -4.00 -19.30 -4.37
C GLU A 123 -3.63 -18.56 -3.08
N TYR A 124 -3.86 -19.17 -1.90
CA TYR A 124 -3.49 -18.57 -0.62
C TYR A 124 -1.97 -18.41 -0.49
N ARG A 125 -1.18 -19.39 -0.89
CA ARG A 125 0.29 -19.27 -0.94
C ARG A 125 0.75 -18.12 -1.81
N ASP A 126 0.17 -17.98 -3.00
CA ASP A 126 0.53 -16.92 -3.95
C ASP A 126 0.13 -15.54 -3.39
N MET A 127 -0.97 -15.43 -2.63
CA MET A 127 -1.36 -14.22 -1.90
C MET A 127 -0.35 -13.88 -0.79
N ILE A 128 0.11 -14.86 -0.02
CA ILE A 128 1.14 -14.69 1.03
C ILE A 128 2.44 -14.15 0.40
N GLN A 129 2.89 -14.77 -0.70
CA GLN A 129 4.08 -14.27 -1.42
C GLN A 129 3.90 -12.86 -1.94
N HIS A 130 2.70 -12.52 -2.42
CA HIS A 130 2.39 -11.17 -2.89
C HIS A 130 2.47 -10.15 -1.74
N ILE A 131 1.93 -10.48 -0.56
CA ILE A 131 2.04 -9.63 0.64
C ILE A 131 3.51 -9.40 0.98
N HIS A 132 4.32 -10.44 1.08
CA HIS A 132 5.74 -10.30 1.36
C HIS A 132 6.48 -9.41 0.36
N ASN A 133 6.14 -9.50 -0.93
CA ASN A 133 6.72 -8.63 -1.96
C ASN A 133 6.27 -7.17 -1.84
N LEU A 134 5.02 -6.93 -1.46
CA LEU A 134 4.50 -5.58 -1.22
C LEU A 134 5.14 -4.97 0.03
N THR A 135 5.20 -5.72 1.13
CA THR A 135 5.79 -5.26 2.40
C THR A 135 7.28 -4.95 2.26
N LYS A 136 8.03 -5.77 1.50
CA LYS A 136 9.45 -5.47 1.20
C LYS A 136 9.61 -4.15 0.45
N LYS A 137 8.69 -3.81 -0.46
CA LYS A 137 8.71 -2.53 -1.21
C LYS A 137 8.22 -1.35 -0.37
N GLN A 138 7.36 -1.58 0.63
CA GLN A 138 6.81 -0.54 1.50
C GLN A 138 7.70 -0.16 2.70
N LYS A 139 8.80 -0.87 2.96
CA LYS A 139 9.74 -0.57 4.05
C LYS A 139 10.37 0.84 4.04
N ILE A 140 10.00 1.66 3.05
CA ILE A 140 10.37 3.10 2.97
C ILE A 140 9.43 3.97 3.85
N MET A 141 8.38 3.39 4.45
CA MET A 141 7.53 4.10 5.41
C MET A 141 7.99 3.74 6.83
N SER A 142 8.70 4.63 7.47
CA SER A 142 9.07 4.50 8.87
C SER A 142 7.89 4.93 9.74
N SER A 143 7.57 4.14 10.76
CA SER A 143 6.62 4.53 11.83
C SER A 143 7.15 5.70 12.69
N ASP A 144 8.33 6.18 12.36
CA ASP A 144 9.02 7.26 13.01
C ASP A 144 8.55 8.60 12.40
N ASN A 145 7.96 9.46 13.24
CA ASN A 145 7.46 10.80 12.84
C ASN A 145 8.58 11.81 12.52
N THR A 146 9.80 11.32 12.21
CA THR A 146 10.94 12.18 11.94
C THR A 146 10.85 12.85 10.57
N ILE A 147 11.35 14.07 10.51
CA ILE A 147 11.62 14.81 9.28
C ILE A 147 13.05 14.45 8.87
N ARG A 148 13.21 13.84 7.69
CA ARG A 148 14.55 13.50 7.17
C ARG A 148 14.57 13.54 5.65
N ASP A 149 15.71 13.85 5.11
CA ASP A 149 16.01 13.70 3.69
C ASP A 149 17.04 12.57 3.55
N VAL A 150 16.77 11.62 2.67
CA VAL A 150 17.63 10.45 2.45
C VAL A 150 18.25 10.58 1.08
N PHE A 151 19.56 10.63 1.03
CA PHE A 151 20.34 10.68 -0.20
C PHE A 151 20.93 9.31 -0.50
N GLY A 152 20.83 8.89 -1.75
CA GLY A 152 21.49 7.69 -2.25
C GLY A 152 22.07 7.95 -3.63
N TYR A 153 23.18 7.31 -3.95
CA TYR A 153 23.77 7.44 -5.28
C TYR A 153 24.16 6.09 -5.89
N SER A 154 24.30 6.10 -7.19
CA SER A 154 24.85 5.00 -7.98
C SER A 154 25.70 5.57 -9.08
N VAL A 155 26.84 4.90 -9.36
CA VAL A 155 27.81 5.34 -10.36
C VAL A 155 27.84 4.37 -11.52
N SER A 156 27.87 4.91 -12.74
CA SER A 156 28.06 4.14 -13.97
C SER A 156 28.70 5.02 -15.05
N LYS A 157 29.73 4.49 -15.69
CA LYS A 157 30.39 5.11 -16.87
C LYS A 157 30.80 6.59 -16.65
N GLY A 158 31.34 6.93 -15.46
CA GLY A 158 31.79 8.29 -15.14
C GLY A 158 30.63 9.27 -14.78
N TRP A 159 29.43 8.76 -14.63
CA TRP A 159 28.27 9.54 -14.18
C TRP A 159 27.77 9.03 -12.83
N MET A 160 27.40 9.95 -11.95
CA MET A 160 26.73 9.66 -10.69
C MET A 160 25.25 10.06 -10.80
N CYS A 161 24.37 9.11 -10.53
CA CYS A 161 22.95 9.39 -10.36
C CYS A 161 22.66 9.52 -8.86
N VAL A 162 22.33 10.71 -8.41
CA VAL A 162 21.94 10.97 -7.02
C VAL A 162 20.42 10.99 -6.93
N GLN A 163 19.85 10.26 -5.97
CA GLN A 163 18.44 10.30 -5.64
C GLN A 163 18.26 10.88 -4.24
N VAL A 164 17.29 11.78 -4.11
CA VAL A 164 16.90 12.42 -2.86
C VAL A 164 15.47 12.03 -2.55
N PHE A 165 15.24 11.45 -1.36
CA PHE A 165 13.92 11.11 -0.85
C PHE A 165 13.58 12.03 0.32
N PHE A 166 12.49 12.76 0.19
CA PHE A 166 12.00 13.65 1.24
C PHE A 166 11.00 12.90 2.12
N VAL A 167 11.38 12.64 3.36
CA VAL A 167 10.52 11.96 4.34
C VAL A 167 10.04 12.98 5.36
N ARG A 168 8.73 13.11 5.51
CA ARG A 168 8.07 13.99 6.48
C ARG A 168 7.02 13.19 7.23
N GLN A 169 7.09 13.21 8.56
CA GLN A 169 6.17 12.46 9.43
C GLN A 169 6.09 10.96 9.03
N GLY A 170 7.25 10.34 8.79
CA GLY A 170 7.35 8.95 8.39
C GLY A 170 6.93 8.64 6.93
N ASN A 171 6.41 9.62 6.19
CA ASN A 171 5.93 9.43 4.81
C ASN A 171 6.91 10.03 3.79
N MET A 172 7.23 9.28 2.74
CA MET A 172 7.97 9.81 1.60
C MET A 172 7.06 10.70 0.75
N ILE A 173 7.26 12.02 0.82
CA ILE A 173 6.42 13.01 0.14
C ILE A 173 6.90 13.34 -1.27
N LYS A 174 8.21 13.26 -1.54
CA LYS A 174 8.82 13.61 -2.82
C LYS A 174 10.07 12.76 -3.08
N ARG A 175 10.38 12.55 -4.34
CA ARG A 175 11.64 12.00 -4.82
C ARG A 175 12.16 12.87 -5.95
N ASP A 176 13.42 13.27 -5.86
CA ASP A 176 14.17 13.91 -6.94
C ASP A 176 15.33 13.01 -7.37
N ALA A 177 15.71 13.10 -8.65
CA ALA A 177 16.85 12.39 -9.19
C ALA A 177 17.65 13.33 -10.10
N THR A 178 18.94 13.39 -9.90
CA THR A 178 19.86 14.24 -10.67
C THR A 178 21.07 13.41 -11.14
N MET A 179 21.51 13.62 -12.36
CA MET A 179 22.73 13.02 -12.88
C MET A 179 23.83 14.07 -12.96
N ILE A 180 24.98 13.77 -12.39
CA ILE A 180 26.16 14.63 -12.40
C ILE A 180 27.37 13.87 -12.95
N PRO A 181 28.28 14.51 -13.73
CA PRO A 181 29.52 13.90 -14.12
C PRO A 181 30.49 13.83 -12.92
N ILE A 182 31.22 12.74 -12.79
CA ILE A 182 32.21 12.58 -11.72
C ILE A 182 33.55 13.21 -12.20
N GLN A 183 34.03 14.20 -11.44
CA GLN A 183 35.31 14.87 -11.71
C GLN A 183 36.34 14.57 -10.63
N GLN A 184 35.91 14.13 -9.45
CA GLN A 184 36.76 13.80 -8.30
C GLN A 184 36.45 12.35 -7.84
N THR A 185 36.70 12.05 -6.57
CA THR A 185 36.25 10.76 -6.01
C THR A 185 34.75 10.74 -5.83
N GLU A 186 34.15 9.55 -5.87
CA GLU A 186 32.70 9.38 -5.74
C GLU A 186 32.15 10.00 -4.45
N GLU A 187 32.87 9.85 -3.35
CA GLU A 187 32.46 10.38 -2.04
C GLU A 187 32.54 11.91 -2.01
N GLU A 188 33.59 12.51 -2.51
CA GLU A 188 33.75 13.97 -2.56
C GLU A 188 32.71 14.64 -3.42
N GLU A 189 32.43 14.06 -4.59
CA GLU A 189 31.39 14.53 -5.50
C GLU A 189 30.00 14.44 -4.86
N PHE A 190 29.73 13.35 -4.14
CA PHE A 190 28.49 13.16 -3.44
C PHE A 190 28.26 14.17 -2.30
N TYR A 191 29.30 14.41 -1.47
CA TYR A 191 29.23 15.43 -0.42
C TYR A 191 29.10 16.85 -0.97
N THR A 192 29.79 17.15 -2.05
CA THR A 192 29.71 18.43 -2.76
C THR A 192 28.28 18.65 -3.29
N PHE A 193 27.68 17.62 -3.89
CA PHE A 193 26.29 17.65 -4.34
C PHE A 193 25.35 17.95 -3.19
N ILE A 194 25.48 17.30 -2.04
CA ILE A 194 24.59 17.53 -0.88
C ILE A 194 24.69 19.00 -0.42
N GLY A 195 25.90 19.54 -0.32
CA GLY A 195 26.12 20.94 0.04
C GLY A 195 25.46 21.91 -0.93
N GLN A 196 25.63 21.71 -2.23
CA GLN A 196 25.02 22.53 -3.28
C GLN A 196 23.48 22.38 -3.29
N PHE A 197 23.00 21.16 -3.09
CA PHE A 197 21.56 20.89 -3.06
C PHE A 197 20.85 21.72 -1.98
N TYR A 198 21.37 21.75 -0.76
CA TYR A 198 20.77 22.54 0.33
C TYR A 198 21.02 24.05 0.15
N SER A 199 22.13 24.46 -0.46
CA SER A 199 22.36 25.87 -0.78
C SER A 199 21.34 26.43 -1.77
N LEU A 200 20.91 25.60 -2.73
CA LEU A 200 19.89 25.98 -3.73
C LEU A 200 18.45 25.81 -3.19
N ASN A 201 18.25 24.98 -2.18
CA ASN A 201 16.95 24.65 -1.63
C ASN A 201 16.81 25.01 -0.16
N GLN A 202 17.26 26.22 0.23
CA GLN A 202 17.24 26.70 1.63
C GLN A 202 15.86 26.64 2.30
N HIS A 203 14.77 26.65 1.52
CA HIS A 203 13.41 26.53 2.01
C HIS A 203 13.04 25.10 2.50
N LEU A 204 13.92 24.12 2.32
CA LEU A 204 13.73 22.74 2.77
C LEU A 204 14.32 22.49 4.16
N ILE A 205 15.14 23.38 4.65
CA ILE A 205 15.74 23.39 5.98
C ILE A 205 14.86 24.20 6.91
#